data_aaf46606a916cfc20097ab8ce669af27
#
_entry.id   aaf46606a916cfc20097ab8ce669af27
#
_cell.length_a   1.000
_cell.length_b   1.000
_cell.length_c   1.000
_cell.angle_alpha   90.00
_cell.angle_beta   90.00
_cell.angle_gamma   90.00
#
_symmetry.space_group_name_H-M   'P 1'
#
loop_
_entity.id
_entity.type
_entity.pdbx_description
1 polymer ?
#
loop_
_entity_poly.entity_id
_entity_poly.type
_entity_poly.pdbx_seq_one_letter_code
_entity_poly.pdbx_strand_id
1 'polypeptide(L)'
;MIKFCSLYSGSSGNCYYINIDGKRILLDIGKSLKKIKEALEGLNENIENIDAILITHEHSDHIQGLKMLCKKHDINIYMTDKTKSEIQCLVDTINEENIVTFKAGDKFDIGCANIKSVKISHDAIDPVMYTFKDKNDNKISIFTDVGEITDTILENIKGSKLAVIEANYEENLLRLSRYPSYLKKRIMGKYGHLSNEEAGFLAKELVKNGTKKILLGHLSKENNTDIIAYQTIQNELNFLKEELGEEIDFDLIEVQVLGREETGQLHIID
;
A
#
# COMPACT_ATOMS: atom_id res chain seq x y z
N MET A 1 -10.98 -12.80 10.26
CA MET A 1 -11.06 -11.35 10.59
C MET A 1 -9.72 -10.68 10.26
N ILE A 2 -9.76 -9.59 9.49
CA ILE A 2 -8.58 -8.78 9.19
C ILE A 2 -8.70 -7.43 9.89
N LYS A 3 -7.63 -6.98 10.56
CA LYS A 3 -7.49 -5.61 11.05
C LYS A 3 -6.43 -4.92 10.22
N PHE A 4 -6.71 -3.71 9.76
CA PHE A 4 -5.81 -2.89 8.95
C PHE A 4 -5.69 -1.49 9.52
N CYS A 5 -4.47 -0.95 9.57
CA CYS A 5 -4.22 0.45 9.90
C CYS A 5 -3.03 0.98 9.08
N SER A 6 -3.19 2.15 8.48
CA SER A 6 -2.07 2.90 7.93
C SER A 6 -1.34 3.59 9.07
N LEU A 7 -0.10 3.23 9.33
CA LEU A 7 0.75 3.94 10.28
C LEU A 7 1.30 5.22 9.64
N TYR A 8 1.72 5.11 8.38
CA TYR A 8 2.23 6.21 7.55
C TYR A 8 1.97 5.90 6.08
N SER A 9 1.61 6.92 5.27
CA SER A 9 1.38 6.73 3.84
C SER A 9 1.76 7.97 3.02
N GLY A 10 2.87 7.89 2.29
CA GLY A 10 3.35 8.95 1.40
C GLY A 10 4.85 8.89 1.12
N SER A 11 5.34 9.71 0.21
CA SER A 11 6.74 9.76 -0.25
C SER A 11 7.78 10.07 0.84
N SER A 12 7.36 10.34 2.08
CA SER A 12 8.23 10.52 3.24
C SER A 12 8.40 9.25 4.08
N GLY A 13 7.65 8.19 3.76
CA GLY A 13 7.73 6.87 4.36
C GLY A 13 6.39 6.19 4.49
N ASN A 14 6.36 4.92 4.10
CA ASN A 14 5.20 4.05 4.09
C ASN A 14 5.36 2.95 5.14
N CYS A 15 4.31 2.69 5.88
CA CYS A 15 4.23 1.56 6.80
C CYS A 15 2.77 1.26 7.11
N TYR A 16 2.35 0.02 6.93
CA TYR A 16 0.99 -0.42 7.22
C TYR A 16 1.01 -1.58 8.23
N TYR A 17 0.10 -1.54 9.18
CA TYR A 17 -0.14 -2.62 10.13
C TYR A 17 -1.32 -3.46 9.67
N ILE A 18 -1.11 -4.78 9.64
CA ILE A 18 -2.10 -5.77 9.24
C ILE A 18 -2.12 -6.89 10.27
N ASN A 19 -3.30 -7.23 10.79
CA ASN A 19 -3.46 -8.38 11.67
C ASN A 19 -4.52 -9.30 11.08
N ILE A 20 -4.14 -10.53 10.76
CA ILE A 20 -5.01 -11.54 10.17
C ILE A 20 -5.13 -12.72 11.13
N ASP A 21 -6.28 -12.83 11.79
CA ASP A 21 -6.57 -13.91 12.74
C ASP A 21 -5.46 -14.09 13.80
N GLY A 22 -4.87 -12.98 14.26
CA GLY A 22 -3.81 -12.95 15.27
C GLY A 22 -2.39 -12.90 14.71
N LYS A 23 -2.17 -13.08 13.40
CA LYS A 23 -0.87 -12.86 12.76
C LYS A 23 -0.67 -11.39 12.43
N ARG A 24 0.35 -10.77 13.03
CA ARG A 24 0.68 -9.35 12.94
C ARG A 24 1.79 -9.12 11.94
N ILE A 25 1.50 -8.34 10.94
CA ILE A 25 2.37 -8.09 9.78
C ILE A 25 2.58 -6.58 9.65
N LEU A 26 3.81 -6.15 9.43
CA LEU A 26 4.11 -4.83 8.92
C LEU A 26 4.38 -4.92 7.41
N LEU A 27 3.72 -4.07 6.65
CA LEU A 27 4.04 -3.89 5.24
C LEU A 27 4.83 -2.59 5.10
N ASP A 28 6.06 -2.72 4.67
CA ASP A 28 7.11 -1.72 4.60
C ASP A 28 7.51 -1.09 5.95
N ILE A 29 8.72 -0.56 6.00
CA ILE A 29 9.35 0.07 7.16
C ILE A 29 9.96 1.42 6.74
N GLY A 30 9.13 2.26 6.11
CA GLY A 30 9.56 3.52 5.51
C GLY A 30 9.83 4.66 6.50
N LYS A 31 9.61 4.44 7.80
CA LYS A 31 9.90 5.41 8.87
C LYS A 31 10.91 4.86 9.88
N SER A 32 11.51 5.74 10.66
CA SER A 32 12.43 5.32 11.72
C SER A 32 11.74 4.36 12.71
N LEU A 33 12.50 3.40 13.26
CA LEU A 33 12.00 2.45 14.25
C LEU A 33 11.28 3.13 15.43
N LYS A 34 11.75 4.31 15.86
CA LYS A 34 11.10 5.08 16.92
C LYS A 34 9.67 5.47 16.53
N LYS A 35 9.48 6.06 15.34
CA LYS A 35 8.16 6.46 14.84
C LYS A 35 7.21 5.26 14.69
N ILE A 36 7.73 4.13 14.20
CA ILE A 36 6.92 2.91 14.05
C ILE A 36 6.48 2.36 15.41
N LYS A 37 7.36 2.35 16.42
CA LYS A 37 6.99 1.96 17.79
C LYS A 37 5.92 2.86 18.37
N GLU A 38 6.08 4.17 18.28
CA GLU A 38 5.09 5.15 18.72
C GLU A 38 3.71 4.95 18.06
N ALA A 39 3.70 4.67 16.75
CA ALA A 39 2.48 4.39 16.01
C ALA A 39 1.79 3.08 16.46
N LEU A 40 2.56 2.01 16.67
CA LEU A 40 2.06 0.73 17.18
C LEU A 40 1.51 0.86 18.61
N GLU A 41 2.21 1.57 19.49
CA GLU A 41 1.75 1.87 20.85
C GLU A 41 0.40 2.59 20.85
N GLY A 42 0.17 3.51 19.89
CA GLY A 42 -1.12 4.16 19.68
C GLY A 42 -2.26 3.20 19.33
N LEU A 43 -1.94 2.03 18.77
CA LEU A 43 -2.88 0.93 18.50
C LEU A 43 -2.97 -0.11 19.64
N ASN A 44 -2.31 0.13 20.78
CA ASN A 44 -2.09 -0.86 21.84
C ASN A 44 -1.38 -2.14 21.35
N GLU A 45 -0.51 -1.98 20.34
CA GLU A 45 0.33 -3.05 19.80
C GLU A 45 1.81 -2.79 20.12
N ASN A 46 2.62 -3.84 20.04
CA ASN A 46 4.05 -3.75 20.33
C ASN A 46 4.85 -4.36 19.17
N ILE A 47 6.00 -3.77 18.86
CA ILE A 47 6.92 -4.26 17.81
C ILE A 47 7.40 -5.69 18.11
N GLU A 48 7.52 -6.08 19.37
CA GLU A 48 7.90 -7.43 19.81
C GLU A 48 6.87 -8.50 19.46
N ASN A 49 5.64 -8.08 19.16
CA ASN A 49 4.54 -8.97 18.76
C ASN A 49 4.39 -9.11 17.25
N ILE A 50 5.20 -8.42 16.45
CA ILE A 50 5.15 -8.51 14.99
C ILE A 50 5.73 -9.85 14.54
N ASP A 51 4.92 -10.61 13.79
CA ASP A 51 5.30 -11.94 13.28
C ASP A 51 6.12 -11.86 12.00
N ALA A 52 5.89 -10.84 11.16
CA ALA A 52 6.56 -10.69 9.88
C ALA A 52 6.58 -9.25 9.37
N ILE A 53 7.56 -8.98 8.50
CA ILE A 53 7.67 -7.76 7.71
C ILE A 53 7.64 -8.14 6.24
N LEU A 54 6.80 -7.48 5.46
CA LEU A 54 6.79 -7.61 4.01
C LEU A 54 7.36 -6.33 3.40
N ILE A 55 8.23 -6.47 2.40
CA ILE A 55 8.81 -5.35 1.68
C ILE A 55 8.26 -5.35 0.25
N THR A 56 7.76 -4.21 -0.20
CA THR A 56 7.25 -4.03 -1.56
C THR A 56 8.38 -3.84 -2.56
N HIS A 57 9.34 -2.99 -2.25
CA HIS A 57 10.52 -2.68 -3.06
C HIS A 57 11.59 -1.93 -2.25
N GLU A 58 12.73 -1.62 -2.86
CA GLU A 58 13.94 -1.13 -2.23
C GLU A 58 14.01 0.38 -1.98
N HIS A 59 13.05 1.19 -2.39
CA HIS A 59 13.11 2.64 -2.18
C HIS A 59 13.17 3.02 -0.70
N SER A 60 13.88 4.10 -0.41
CA SER A 60 14.19 4.51 0.96
C SER A 60 12.96 4.78 1.83
N ASP A 61 11.88 5.28 1.26
CA ASP A 61 10.59 5.52 1.92
C ASP A 61 9.80 4.23 2.20
N HIS A 62 10.33 3.07 1.82
CA HIS A 62 9.80 1.73 2.15
C HIS A 62 10.71 0.94 3.10
N ILE A 63 12.02 1.24 3.15
CA ILE A 63 12.98 0.45 3.94
C ILE A 63 13.82 1.26 4.93
N GLN A 64 13.60 2.56 5.10
CA GLN A 64 14.44 3.45 5.93
C GLN A 64 14.69 2.92 7.35
N GLY A 65 13.67 2.36 7.98
CA GLY A 65 13.75 1.85 9.35
C GLY A 65 14.24 0.41 9.46
N LEU A 66 14.29 -0.33 8.35
CA LEU A 66 14.51 -1.79 8.32
C LEU A 66 15.82 -2.18 9.01
N LYS A 67 16.93 -1.51 8.71
CA LYS A 67 18.24 -1.80 9.33
C LYS A 67 18.23 -1.73 10.85
N MET A 68 17.60 -0.69 11.40
CA MET A 68 17.56 -0.51 12.86
C MET A 68 16.58 -1.47 13.53
N LEU A 69 15.52 -1.83 12.83
CA LEU A 69 14.55 -2.81 13.30
C LEU A 69 15.22 -4.19 13.39
N CYS A 70 15.85 -4.65 12.33
CA CYS A 70 16.49 -5.97 12.27
C CYS A 70 17.68 -6.12 13.23
N LYS A 71 18.37 -5.03 13.59
CA LYS A 71 19.42 -5.07 14.62
C LYS A 71 18.90 -5.29 16.04
N LYS A 72 17.63 -4.99 16.29
CA LYS A 72 17.04 -5.00 17.64
C LYS A 72 15.99 -6.08 17.85
N HIS A 73 15.42 -6.56 16.76
CA HIS A 73 14.31 -7.50 16.78
C HIS A 73 14.55 -8.61 15.76
N ASP A 74 14.28 -9.83 16.17
CA ASP A 74 14.44 -11.05 15.37
C ASP A 74 13.08 -11.36 14.70
N ILE A 75 12.80 -10.73 13.57
CA ILE A 75 11.52 -10.82 12.86
C ILE A 75 11.78 -11.29 11.41
N ASN A 76 10.95 -12.21 10.92
CA ASN A 76 11.04 -12.67 9.54
C ASN A 76 10.69 -11.56 8.54
N ILE A 77 11.53 -11.40 7.52
CA ILE A 77 11.39 -10.40 6.47
C ILE A 77 11.17 -11.08 5.14
N TYR A 78 10.09 -10.73 4.49
CA TYR A 78 9.68 -11.27 3.20
C TYR A 78 9.89 -10.24 2.10
N MET A 79 10.59 -10.61 1.02
CA MET A 79 10.83 -9.73 -0.13
C MET A 79 11.11 -10.57 -1.37
N THR A 80 11.08 -9.95 -2.57
CA THR A 80 11.49 -10.68 -3.77
C THR A 80 13.00 -10.95 -3.77
N ASP A 81 13.43 -12.01 -4.48
CA ASP A 81 14.86 -12.35 -4.64
C ASP A 81 15.68 -11.15 -5.15
N LYS A 82 15.10 -10.36 -6.08
CA LYS A 82 15.80 -9.23 -6.67
C LYS A 82 15.88 -8.06 -5.72
N THR A 83 14.80 -7.76 -4.98
CA THR A 83 14.82 -6.74 -3.93
C THR A 83 15.87 -7.08 -2.87
N LYS A 84 15.98 -8.36 -2.44
CA LYS A 84 17.06 -8.82 -1.55
C LYS A 84 18.44 -8.47 -2.12
N SER A 85 18.66 -8.78 -3.40
CA SER A 85 19.95 -8.54 -4.05
C SER A 85 20.30 -7.05 -4.14
N GLU A 86 19.31 -6.18 -4.39
CA GLU A 86 19.51 -4.74 -4.50
C GLU A 86 19.87 -4.11 -3.14
N ILE A 87 19.29 -4.59 -2.05
CA ILE A 87 19.57 -4.10 -0.70
C ILE A 87 20.60 -4.95 0.06
N GLN A 88 21.48 -5.67 -0.65
CA GLN A 88 22.43 -6.63 -0.06
C GLN A 88 23.27 -6.01 1.07
N CYS A 89 23.78 -4.79 0.91
CA CYS A 89 24.54 -4.09 1.98
C CYS A 89 23.74 -3.87 3.26
N LEU A 90 22.42 -3.79 3.16
CA LEU A 90 21.52 -3.73 4.32
C LEU A 90 21.26 -5.13 4.85
N VAL A 91 21.01 -6.09 3.97
CA VAL A 91 20.77 -7.50 4.27
C VAL A 91 21.94 -8.12 5.04
N ASP A 92 23.19 -7.82 4.69
CA ASP A 92 24.38 -8.31 5.40
C ASP A 92 24.42 -7.93 6.89
N THR A 93 23.55 -7.04 7.33
CA THR A 93 23.40 -6.66 8.75
C THR A 93 22.25 -7.40 9.45
N ILE A 94 21.54 -8.26 8.74
CA ILE A 94 20.37 -9.02 9.20
C ILE A 94 20.77 -10.49 9.32
N ASN A 95 20.20 -11.21 10.29
CA ASN A 95 20.35 -12.66 10.34
C ASN A 95 19.71 -13.27 9.09
N GLU A 96 20.49 -13.98 8.28
CA GLU A 96 20.05 -14.54 6.99
C GLU A 96 18.89 -15.53 7.15
N GLU A 97 18.81 -16.22 8.29
CA GLU A 97 17.73 -17.16 8.61
C GLU A 97 16.35 -16.45 8.69
N ASN A 98 16.33 -15.17 8.92
CA ASN A 98 15.10 -14.37 8.98
C ASN A 98 14.67 -13.82 7.62
N ILE A 99 15.44 -14.04 6.56
CA ILE A 99 15.11 -13.51 5.24
C ILE A 99 14.45 -14.61 4.42
N VAL A 100 13.17 -14.39 4.12
CA VAL A 100 12.37 -15.26 3.27
C VAL A 100 12.19 -14.60 1.90
N THR A 101 12.67 -15.23 0.85
CA THR A 101 12.52 -14.70 -0.50
C THR A 101 11.47 -15.46 -1.31
N PHE A 102 10.86 -14.77 -2.27
CA PHE A 102 9.87 -15.28 -3.20
C PHE A 102 9.99 -14.57 -4.56
N LYS A 103 9.26 -15.04 -5.56
CA LYS A 103 9.18 -14.39 -6.88
C LYS A 103 7.93 -13.54 -6.97
N ALA A 104 8.01 -12.40 -7.67
CA ALA A 104 6.83 -11.58 -7.95
C ALA A 104 5.72 -12.41 -8.60
N GLY A 105 4.53 -12.40 -8.02
CA GLY A 105 3.38 -13.23 -8.41
C GLY A 105 3.14 -14.46 -7.53
N ASP A 106 4.08 -14.84 -6.68
CA ASP A 106 3.93 -15.98 -5.79
C ASP A 106 2.87 -15.75 -4.71
N LYS A 107 2.33 -16.86 -4.23
CA LYS A 107 1.45 -16.94 -3.06
C LYS A 107 2.19 -17.67 -1.95
N PHE A 108 2.03 -17.21 -0.74
CA PHE A 108 2.59 -17.85 0.45
C PHE A 108 1.73 -17.55 1.68
N ASP A 109 1.94 -18.31 2.73
CA ASP A 109 1.20 -18.19 3.98
C ASP A 109 2.11 -17.71 5.12
N ILE A 110 1.57 -16.84 5.97
CA ILE A 110 2.15 -16.51 7.27
C ILE A 110 1.13 -16.94 8.33
N GLY A 111 1.30 -18.16 8.84
CA GLY A 111 0.28 -18.79 9.68
C GLY A 111 -1.03 -18.96 8.93
N CYS A 112 -2.10 -18.30 9.40
CA CYS A 112 -3.43 -18.33 8.75
C CYS A 112 -3.66 -17.22 7.72
N ALA A 113 -2.70 -16.31 7.56
CA ALA A 113 -2.78 -15.25 6.56
C ALA A 113 -2.33 -15.76 5.20
N ASN A 114 -3.22 -15.81 4.22
CA ASN A 114 -2.86 -16.11 2.83
C ASN A 114 -2.49 -14.81 2.11
N ILE A 115 -1.28 -14.76 1.57
CA ILE A 115 -0.68 -13.56 0.98
C ILE A 115 -0.34 -13.85 -0.48
N LYS A 116 -0.67 -12.90 -1.35
CA LYS A 116 -0.25 -12.94 -2.74
C LYS A 116 0.53 -11.68 -3.07
N SER A 117 1.75 -11.84 -3.56
CA SER A 117 2.49 -10.76 -4.21
C SER A 117 1.96 -10.57 -5.63
N VAL A 118 1.88 -9.33 -6.09
CA VAL A 118 1.44 -8.98 -7.45
C VAL A 118 2.43 -8.00 -8.03
N LYS A 119 3.00 -8.33 -9.18
CA LYS A 119 3.95 -7.46 -9.85
C LYS A 119 3.28 -6.18 -10.32
N ILE A 120 3.95 -5.06 -10.11
CA ILE A 120 3.51 -3.74 -10.54
C ILE A 120 4.56 -3.07 -11.44
N SER A 121 4.14 -2.03 -12.16
CA SER A 121 5.04 -1.13 -12.90
C SER A 121 5.50 -0.01 -11.98
N HIS A 122 6.77 -0.03 -11.59
CA HIS A 122 7.42 1.05 -10.85
C HIS A 122 8.92 1.05 -11.15
N ASP A 123 9.61 2.16 -10.92
CA ASP A 123 11.03 2.32 -11.21
C ASP A 123 11.93 1.72 -10.10
N ALA A 124 11.60 0.50 -9.70
CA ALA A 124 12.31 -0.35 -8.76
C ALA A 124 12.72 -1.67 -9.43
N ILE A 125 13.59 -2.46 -8.79
CA ILE A 125 14.19 -3.65 -9.42
C ILE A 125 13.18 -4.77 -9.68
N ASP A 126 12.27 -5.02 -8.74
CA ASP A 126 11.22 -6.05 -8.85
C ASP A 126 10.04 -5.70 -7.94
N PRO A 127 9.36 -4.57 -8.17
CA PRO A 127 8.36 -4.03 -7.28
C PRO A 127 7.10 -4.91 -7.26
N VAL A 128 6.56 -5.11 -6.07
CA VAL A 128 5.33 -5.87 -5.84
C VAL A 128 4.41 -5.11 -4.92
N MET A 129 3.12 -5.36 -5.07
CA MET A 129 2.09 -5.03 -4.12
C MET A 129 1.53 -6.32 -3.52
N TYR A 130 0.65 -6.20 -2.53
CA TYR A 130 0.13 -7.38 -1.85
C TYR A 130 -1.38 -7.38 -1.73
N THR A 131 -1.94 -8.58 -1.85
CA THR A 131 -3.29 -8.88 -1.41
C THR A 131 -3.23 -9.88 -0.25
N PHE A 132 -4.12 -9.71 0.70
CA PHE A 132 -4.19 -10.50 1.92
C PHE A 132 -5.58 -11.10 2.05
N LYS A 133 -5.64 -12.37 2.46
CA LYS A 133 -6.87 -13.06 2.77
C LYS A 133 -6.80 -13.74 4.13
N ASP A 134 -7.92 -13.73 4.85
CA ASP A 134 -8.10 -14.56 6.04
C ASP A 134 -8.71 -15.92 5.67
N LYS A 135 -8.91 -16.77 6.68
CA LYS A 135 -9.52 -18.11 6.51
C LYS A 135 -10.96 -18.08 6.03
N ASN A 136 -11.64 -16.94 6.07
CA ASN A 136 -13.03 -16.77 5.62
C ASN A 136 -13.08 -16.11 4.23
N ASP A 137 -11.95 -16.06 3.51
CA ASP A 137 -11.81 -15.38 2.21
C ASP A 137 -12.06 -13.86 2.24
N ASN A 138 -12.10 -13.23 3.42
CA ASN A 138 -12.10 -11.78 3.49
C ASN A 138 -10.77 -11.28 2.92
N LYS A 139 -10.85 -10.33 2.01
CA LYS A 139 -9.69 -9.85 1.26
C LYS A 139 -9.49 -8.37 1.43
N ILE A 140 -8.24 -7.97 1.60
CA ILE A 140 -7.78 -6.60 1.46
C ILE A 140 -6.65 -6.53 0.43
N SER A 141 -6.51 -5.37 -0.22
CA SER A 141 -5.49 -5.13 -1.23
C SER A 141 -4.81 -3.79 -0.99
N ILE A 142 -3.48 -3.75 -1.13
CA ILE A 142 -2.68 -2.53 -0.91
C ILE A 142 -1.84 -2.28 -2.16
N PHE A 143 -2.09 -1.14 -2.81
CA PHE A 143 -1.55 -0.75 -4.11
C PHE A 143 -1.00 0.66 -4.06
N THR A 144 0.26 0.81 -3.71
CA THR A 144 1.01 2.06 -3.79
C THR A 144 2.17 1.91 -4.76
N ASP A 145 2.68 3.01 -5.26
CA ASP A 145 3.81 3.04 -6.19
C ASP A 145 3.51 2.32 -7.52
N VAL A 146 2.32 2.61 -8.05
CA VAL A 146 1.83 2.03 -9.30
C VAL A 146 1.96 3.04 -10.42
N GLY A 147 2.80 2.74 -11.41
CA GLY A 147 2.97 3.61 -12.59
C GLY A 147 1.96 3.35 -13.71
N GLU A 148 1.33 2.17 -13.74
CA GLU A 148 0.36 1.78 -14.77
C GLU A 148 -0.64 0.75 -14.23
N ILE A 149 -1.91 0.98 -14.46
CA ILE A 149 -2.97 0.01 -14.13
C ILE A 149 -2.99 -1.07 -15.21
N THR A 150 -2.61 -2.29 -14.84
CA THR A 150 -2.56 -3.45 -15.73
C THR A 150 -3.73 -4.41 -15.48
N ASP A 151 -4.04 -5.29 -16.46
CA ASP A 151 -5.03 -6.37 -16.28
C ASP A 151 -4.68 -7.23 -15.06
N THR A 152 -3.39 -7.44 -14.78
CA THR A 152 -2.95 -8.16 -13.59
C THR A 152 -3.40 -7.48 -12.30
N ILE A 153 -3.33 -6.16 -12.23
CA ILE A 153 -3.83 -5.39 -11.08
C ILE A 153 -5.34 -5.55 -11.00
N LEU A 154 -6.07 -5.31 -12.10
CA LEU A 154 -7.53 -5.39 -12.15
C LEU A 154 -8.05 -6.76 -11.72
N GLU A 155 -7.41 -7.84 -12.15
CA GLU A 155 -7.76 -9.20 -11.71
C GLU A 155 -7.49 -9.43 -10.21
N ASN A 156 -6.44 -8.82 -9.68
CA ASN A 156 -6.05 -9.03 -8.29
C ASN A 156 -6.77 -8.14 -7.28
N ILE A 157 -7.42 -7.05 -7.69
CA ILE A 157 -8.26 -6.24 -6.80
C ILE A 157 -9.65 -6.86 -6.58
N LYS A 158 -10.14 -7.69 -7.50
CA LYS A 158 -11.49 -8.28 -7.43
C LYS A 158 -11.75 -8.95 -6.09
N GLY A 159 -12.92 -8.67 -5.51
CA GLY A 159 -13.36 -9.22 -4.24
C GLY A 159 -12.66 -8.64 -3.00
N SER A 160 -11.92 -7.54 -3.13
CA SER A 160 -11.38 -6.84 -1.97
C SER A 160 -12.49 -6.12 -1.22
N LYS A 161 -12.61 -6.35 0.08
CA LYS A 161 -13.54 -5.62 0.95
C LYS A 161 -13.01 -4.23 1.32
N LEU A 162 -11.68 -4.11 1.44
CA LEU A 162 -10.94 -2.87 1.62
C LEU A 162 -9.80 -2.81 0.61
N ALA A 163 -9.60 -1.67 -0.02
CA ALA A 163 -8.43 -1.43 -0.86
C ALA A 163 -7.74 -0.12 -0.47
N VAL A 164 -6.41 -0.18 -0.33
CA VAL A 164 -5.55 1.02 -0.33
C VAL A 164 -5.09 1.21 -1.77
N ILE A 165 -5.34 2.37 -2.34
CA ILE A 165 -4.90 2.73 -3.69
C ILE A 165 -4.10 4.02 -3.66
N GLU A 166 -3.13 4.13 -4.55
CA GLU A 166 -2.39 5.35 -4.74
C GLU A 166 -3.26 6.44 -5.37
N ALA A 167 -3.16 7.67 -4.85
CA ALA A 167 -3.63 8.90 -5.46
C ALA A 167 -2.50 9.94 -5.34
N ASN A 168 -1.44 9.78 -6.16
CA ASN A 168 -0.20 10.49 -5.90
C ASN A 168 -0.30 11.96 -6.25
N TYR A 169 -0.74 12.32 -7.45
CA TYR A 169 -0.70 13.68 -7.92
C TYR A 169 -1.97 14.13 -8.65
N GLU A 170 -2.25 15.42 -8.57
CA GLU A 170 -3.16 16.11 -9.46
C GLU A 170 -2.37 16.60 -10.68
N GLU A 171 -2.88 16.35 -11.87
CA GLU A 171 -2.12 16.53 -13.11
C GLU A 171 -1.71 18.00 -13.36
N ASN A 172 -2.61 18.96 -13.13
CA ASN A 172 -2.31 20.38 -13.36
C ASN A 172 -1.35 20.91 -12.28
N LEU A 173 -1.50 20.48 -11.02
CA LEU A 173 -0.54 20.84 -9.96
C LEU A 173 0.86 20.36 -10.31
N LEU A 174 1.00 19.10 -10.77
CA LEU A 174 2.28 18.55 -11.16
C LEU A 174 2.84 19.28 -12.39
N ARG A 175 2.03 19.54 -13.43
CA ARG A 175 2.45 20.26 -14.64
C ARG A 175 2.95 21.67 -14.34
N LEU A 176 2.28 22.38 -13.44
CA LEU A 176 2.60 23.76 -13.04
C LEU A 176 3.64 23.84 -11.91
N SER A 177 3.99 22.74 -11.25
CA SER A 177 4.95 22.71 -10.15
C SER A 177 6.34 23.18 -10.56
N ARG A 178 7.18 23.46 -9.55
CA ARG A 178 8.61 23.82 -9.75
C ARG A 178 9.51 22.63 -10.07
N TYR A 179 8.97 21.42 -10.18
CA TYR A 179 9.76 20.24 -10.50
C TYR A 179 10.38 20.35 -11.89
N PRO A 180 11.63 19.88 -12.06
CA PRO A 180 12.28 19.81 -13.36
C PRO A 180 11.47 18.92 -14.32
N SER A 181 11.50 19.21 -15.62
CA SER A 181 10.72 18.49 -16.62
C SER A 181 11.00 16.98 -16.65
N TYR A 182 12.22 16.56 -16.38
CA TYR A 182 12.56 15.13 -16.32
C TYR A 182 11.86 14.42 -15.16
N LEU A 183 11.74 15.10 -13.98
CA LEU A 183 11.05 14.55 -12.81
C LEU A 183 9.53 14.46 -13.06
N LYS A 184 8.93 15.48 -13.66
CA LYS A 184 7.51 15.43 -14.06
C LYS A 184 7.24 14.25 -15.00
N LYS A 185 8.09 14.07 -16.03
CA LYS A 185 7.99 12.94 -16.97
C LYS A 185 8.16 11.58 -16.26
N ARG A 186 9.06 11.50 -15.27
CA ARG A 186 9.23 10.29 -14.48
C ARG A 186 7.97 9.98 -13.67
N ILE A 187 7.41 10.98 -12.97
CA ILE A 187 6.20 10.82 -12.14
C ILE A 187 4.99 10.39 -12.99
N MET A 188 4.74 11.06 -14.12
CA MET A 188 3.63 10.76 -15.02
C MET A 188 3.88 9.56 -15.95
N GLY A 189 5.04 8.94 -15.87
CA GLY A 189 5.43 7.87 -16.78
C GLY A 189 4.96 6.50 -16.30
N LYS A 190 5.03 5.53 -17.20
CA LYS A 190 4.65 4.12 -16.98
C LYS A 190 5.24 3.46 -15.72
N TYR A 191 6.36 3.96 -15.22
CA TYR A 191 7.04 3.48 -14.03
C TYR A 191 7.01 4.50 -12.88
N GLY A 192 6.15 5.51 -12.99
CA GLY A 192 5.99 6.55 -11.98
C GLY A 192 4.87 6.20 -10.98
N HIS A 193 3.86 7.06 -10.94
CA HIS A 193 2.77 6.99 -9.98
C HIS A 193 1.42 7.27 -10.65
N LEU A 194 0.32 6.88 -10.01
CA LEU A 194 -1.03 7.17 -10.48
C LEU A 194 -1.44 8.62 -10.20
N SER A 195 -2.06 9.25 -11.17
CA SER A 195 -2.81 10.49 -10.98
C SER A 195 -4.09 10.25 -10.19
N ASN A 196 -4.74 11.34 -9.75
CA ASN A 196 -6.05 11.25 -9.11
C ASN A 196 -7.11 10.67 -10.06
N GLU A 197 -7.04 10.98 -11.35
CA GLU A 197 -7.95 10.46 -12.39
C GLU A 197 -7.78 8.95 -12.59
N GLU A 198 -6.53 8.46 -12.64
CA GLU A 198 -6.24 7.03 -12.73
C GLU A 198 -6.67 6.30 -11.46
N ALA A 199 -6.46 6.90 -10.28
CA ALA A 199 -6.99 6.39 -9.01
C ALA A 199 -8.53 6.34 -9.03
N GLY A 200 -9.19 7.33 -9.62
CA GLY A 200 -10.64 7.36 -9.83
C GLY A 200 -11.13 6.20 -10.70
N PHE A 201 -10.43 5.93 -11.80
CA PHE A 201 -10.72 4.75 -12.62
C PHE A 201 -10.59 3.47 -11.81
N LEU A 202 -9.51 3.31 -11.04
CA LEU A 202 -9.31 2.13 -10.20
C LEU A 202 -10.37 2.00 -9.10
N ALA A 203 -10.81 3.12 -8.52
CA ALA A 203 -11.88 3.16 -7.53
C ALA A 203 -13.21 2.66 -8.12
N LYS A 204 -13.55 3.07 -9.35
CA LYS A 204 -14.74 2.55 -10.06
C LYS A 204 -14.67 1.04 -10.25
N GLU A 205 -13.53 0.52 -10.69
CA GLU A 205 -13.34 -0.92 -10.87
C GLU A 205 -13.42 -1.69 -9.54
N LEU A 206 -12.90 -1.13 -8.45
CA LEU A 206 -13.05 -1.68 -7.11
C LEU A 206 -14.52 -1.77 -6.68
N VAL A 207 -15.28 -0.68 -6.85
CA VAL A 207 -16.71 -0.61 -6.48
C VAL A 207 -17.54 -1.59 -7.32
N LYS A 208 -17.33 -1.67 -8.64
CA LYS A 208 -17.97 -2.66 -9.53
C LYS A 208 -17.70 -4.10 -9.09
N ASN A 209 -16.57 -4.35 -8.42
CA ASN A 209 -16.19 -5.68 -7.90
C ASN A 209 -16.46 -5.86 -6.40
N GLY A 210 -17.32 -5.01 -5.80
CA GLY A 210 -17.88 -5.18 -4.45
C GLY A 210 -17.05 -4.58 -3.32
N THR A 211 -16.02 -3.78 -3.61
CA THR A 211 -15.24 -3.07 -2.59
C THR A 211 -16.09 -1.97 -1.96
N LYS A 212 -16.12 -1.92 -0.62
CA LYS A 212 -16.86 -0.92 0.13
C LYS A 212 -15.98 0.11 0.83
N LYS A 213 -14.69 -0.19 1.05
CA LYS A 213 -13.75 0.73 1.70
C LYS A 213 -12.57 0.99 0.78
N ILE A 214 -12.41 2.24 0.38
CA ILE A 214 -11.32 2.71 -0.47
C ILE A 214 -10.51 3.74 0.31
N LEU A 215 -9.23 3.45 0.52
CA LEU A 215 -8.31 4.32 1.24
C LEU A 215 -7.30 4.88 0.26
N LEU A 216 -7.26 6.20 0.12
CA LEU A 216 -6.36 6.91 -0.78
C LEU A 216 -5.03 7.14 -0.05
N GLY A 217 -3.97 6.55 -0.55
CA GLY A 217 -2.64 6.63 0.03
C GLY A 217 -1.60 7.21 -0.91
N HIS A 218 -0.39 7.34 -0.41
CA HIS A 218 0.80 7.77 -1.14
C HIS A 218 0.66 9.12 -1.88
N LEU A 219 -0.06 10.08 -1.26
CA LEU A 219 -0.26 11.40 -1.85
C LEU A 219 1.04 12.21 -1.85
N SER A 220 1.35 12.86 -2.97
CA SER A 220 2.45 13.81 -3.08
C SER A 220 2.21 15.03 -2.18
N LYS A 221 3.25 15.44 -1.45
CA LYS A 221 3.18 16.64 -0.61
C LYS A 221 3.09 17.92 -1.44
N GLU A 222 3.75 17.94 -2.61
CA GLU A 222 3.92 19.13 -3.43
C GLU A 222 2.86 19.23 -4.55
N ASN A 223 2.33 18.10 -5.00
CA ASN A 223 1.52 18.04 -6.22
C ASN A 223 0.14 17.45 -5.99
N ASN A 224 -0.32 17.40 -4.73
CA ASN A 224 -1.66 16.95 -4.37
C ASN A 224 -2.12 17.56 -3.05
N THR A 225 -3.41 17.48 -2.78
CA THR A 225 -4.00 17.73 -1.46
C THR A 225 -5.05 16.68 -1.17
N ASP A 226 -5.30 16.44 0.12
CA ASP A 226 -6.30 15.48 0.56
C ASP A 226 -7.69 15.80 -0.01
N ILE A 227 -8.02 17.10 -0.07
CA ILE A 227 -9.32 17.58 -0.60
C ILE A 227 -9.44 17.28 -2.08
N ILE A 228 -8.40 17.58 -2.89
CA ILE A 228 -8.45 17.37 -4.35
C ILE A 228 -8.51 15.88 -4.66
N ALA A 229 -7.66 15.06 -4.04
CA ALA A 229 -7.69 13.62 -4.21
C ALA A 229 -9.08 13.05 -3.88
N TYR A 230 -9.62 13.37 -2.70
CA TYR A 230 -10.94 12.92 -2.27
C TYR A 230 -12.04 13.34 -3.25
N GLN A 231 -12.08 14.62 -3.64
CA GLN A 231 -13.11 15.14 -4.55
C GLN A 231 -13.04 14.50 -5.93
N THR A 232 -11.84 14.26 -6.47
CA THR A 232 -11.68 13.58 -7.76
C THR A 232 -12.29 12.18 -7.71
N ILE A 233 -11.97 11.40 -6.66
CA ILE A 233 -12.55 10.06 -6.51
C ILE A 233 -14.07 10.11 -6.33
N GLN A 234 -14.58 11.04 -5.51
CA GLN A 234 -16.03 11.19 -5.33
C GLN A 234 -16.74 11.54 -6.63
N ASN A 235 -16.18 12.41 -7.45
CA ASN A 235 -16.75 12.75 -8.76
C ASN A 235 -16.80 11.53 -9.67
N GLU A 236 -15.72 10.74 -9.75
CA GLU A 236 -15.68 9.51 -10.55
C GLU A 236 -16.70 8.46 -10.05
N LEU A 237 -16.90 8.34 -8.75
CA LEU A 237 -17.91 7.45 -8.18
C LEU A 237 -19.34 7.98 -8.41
N ASN A 238 -19.56 9.30 -8.42
CA ASN A 238 -20.85 9.88 -8.78
C ASN A 238 -21.20 9.60 -10.25
N PHE A 239 -20.25 9.71 -11.18
CA PHE A 239 -20.47 9.31 -12.57
C PHE A 239 -20.82 7.82 -12.68
N LEU A 240 -20.16 6.97 -11.92
CA LEU A 240 -20.48 5.55 -11.88
C LEU A 240 -21.89 5.30 -11.30
N LYS A 241 -22.30 6.05 -10.28
CA LYS A 241 -23.64 5.99 -9.70
C LYS A 241 -24.71 6.37 -10.71
N GLU A 242 -24.48 7.41 -11.52
CA GLU A 242 -25.39 7.80 -12.60
C GLU A 242 -25.47 6.73 -13.70
N GLU A 243 -24.35 6.03 -13.99
CA GLU A 243 -24.29 4.97 -14.99
C GLU A 243 -25.03 3.69 -14.56
N LEU A 244 -24.83 3.24 -13.30
CA LEU A 244 -25.33 1.95 -12.79
C LEU A 244 -26.67 2.05 -12.04
N GLY A 245 -27.09 3.27 -11.65
CA GLY A 245 -28.33 3.47 -10.91
C GLY A 245 -28.36 2.72 -9.57
N GLU A 246 -29.40 1.93 -9.34
CA GLU A 246 -29.61 1.20 -8.09
C GLU A 246 -28.90 -0.16 -8.02
N GLU A 247 -28.10 -0.53 -9.03
CA GLU A 247 -27.39 -1.82 -9.04
C GLU A 247 -26.36 -1.93 -7.89
N ILE A 248 -25.83 -0.78 -7.44
CA ILE A 248 -24.86 -0.70 -6.34
C ILE A 248 -25.38 0.29 -5.30
N ASP A 249 -25.37 -0.10 -4.03
CA ASP A 249 -25.64 0.80 -2.90
C ASP A 249 -24.41 1.66 -2.62
N PHE A 250 -24.36 2.85 -3.21
CA PHE A 250 -23.26 3.80 -3.06
C PHE A 250 -23.19 4.41 -1.67
N ASP A 251 -24.26 4.40 -0.89
CA ASP A 251 -24.26 4.93 0.49
C ASP A 251 -23.42 4.05 1.44
N LEU A 252 -23.11 2.82 1.02
CA LEU A 252 -22.20 1.93 1.73
C LEU A 252 -20.73 2.06 1.31
N ILE A 253 -20.41 2.92 0.34
CA ILE A 253 -19.03 3.11 -0.13
C ILE A 253 -18.35 4.18 0.72
N GLU A 254 -17.32 3.77 1.45
CA GLU A 254 -16.47 4.66 2.23
C GLU A 254 -15.20 5.00 1.46
N VAL A 255 -14.91 6.29 1.28
CA VAL A 255 -13.64 6.78 0.76
C VAL A 255 -12.97 7.62 1.84
N GLN A 256 -11.71 7.35 2.12
CA GLN A 256 -10.91 8.09 3.09
C GLN A 256 -9.51 8.37 2.53
N VAL A 257 -8.95 9.53 2.87
CA VAL A 257 -7.53 9.84 2.60
C VAL A 257 -6.70 9.46 3.81
N LEU A 258 -5.59 8.74 3.57
CA LEU A 258 -4.67 8.33 4.61
C LEU A 258 -3.69 9.45 4.98
N GLY A 259 -3.42 9.60 6.27
CA GLY A 259 -2.44 10.56 6.79
C GLY A 259 -1.00 10.19 6.39
N ARG A 260 -0.20 11.21 6.02
CA ARG A 260 1.23 11.02 5.69
C ARG A 260 2.09 10.82 6.93
N GLU A 261 1.83 11.59 7.97
CA GLU A 261 2.66 11.64 9.20
C GLU A 261 1.87 11.21 10.44
N GLU A 262 0.63 10.81 10.28
CA GLU A 262 -0.28 10.44 11.36
C GLU A 262 -0.80 9.02 11.17
N THR A 263 -0.89 8.29 12.27
CA THR A 263 -1.50 6.97 12.30
C THR A 263 -3.01 7.09 12.06
N GLY A 264 -3.50 6.36 11.07
CA GLY A 264 -4.92 6.32 10.72
C GLY A 264 -5.76 5.55 11.75
N GLN A 265 -7.05 5.44 11.44
CA GLN A 265 -7.95 4.59 12.23
C GLN A 265 -7.73 3.10 11.96
N LEU A 266 -8.09 2.26 12.93
CA LEU A 266 -8.08 0.80 12.77
C LEU A 266 -9.36 0.34 12.07
N HIS A 267 -9.22 -0.25 10.88
CA HIS A 267 -10.32 -0.86 10.13
C HIS A 267 -10.43 -2.35 10.47
N ILE A 268 -11.65 -2.83 10.67
CA ILE A 268 -11.95 -4.25 10.91
C ILE A 268 -12.76 -4.77 9.73
N ILE A 269 -12.33 -5.91 9.17
CA ILE A 269 -12.92 -6.57 8.00
C ILE A 269 -13.29 -8.00 8.40
N ASP A 270 -14.57 -8.29 8.40
CA ASP A 270 -15.19 -9.57 8.74
C ASP A 270 -15.90 -10.20 7.55
#